data_c5c9ba02b52a30daf883f70f71571a84
#
_entry.id   c5c9ba02b52a30daf883f70f71571a84
#
_cell.length_a   1.000
_cell.length_b   1.000
_cell.length_c   1.000
_cell.angle_alpha   90.00
_cell.angle_beta   90.00
_cell.angle_gamma   90.00
#
_symmetry.space_group_name_H-M   'P 1'
#
loop_
_entity.id
_entity.type
_entity.pdbx_description
1 polymer ?
#
loop_
_entity_poly.entity_id
_entity_poly.type
_entity_poly.pdbx_seq_one_letter_code
_entity_poly.pdbx_strand_id
1 'polypeptide(L)'
;MHKREINCKFASQEKTYAMNIRIFSAREYNAKLKCTIHSSGKLGFTDETAKELGLSVESGIKFAMNDNDDLLLINCRAERDEDAFDVGKSGAYYYVNAKPLFDSLGLDYKNNVIMFDLSKVKHDSLEIYKLTRRSKPRRVENEEKQ
;
A
#
# COMPACT_ATOMS: atom_id res chain seq x y z
N MET A 1 -9.23 -30.56 -13.02
CA MET A 1 -8.68 -30.27 -13.12
C MET A 1 -8.47 -29.80 -13.36
N HIS A 2 -8.59 -29.72 -13.36
CA HIS A 2 -8.05 -29.25 -13.43
C HIS A 2 -7.94 -28.71 -13.07
N LYS A 3 -8.09 -28.52 -12.66
CA LYS A 3 -7.63 -28.01 -12.37
C LYS A 3 -7.05 -27.78 -11.90
N ARG A 4 -7.14 -27.87 -11.62
CA ARG A 4 -6.35 -27.58 -11.21
C ARG A 4 -5.44 -27.36 -11.30
N GLU A 5 -5.32 -27.48 -11.60
CA GLU A 5 -4.33 -27.27 -11.76
C GLU A 5 -3.85 -26.55 -11.96
N ILE A 6 -4.07 -26.36 -12.05
CA ILE A 6 -3.58 -25.63 -12.24
C ILE A 6 -3.10 -24.81 -11.76
N ASN A 7 -3.25 -24.56 -11.38
CA ASN A 7 -2.94 -23.81 -10.89
C ASN A 7 -2.03 -23.19 -10.19
N CYS A 8 -1.62 -23.36 -9.92
CA CYS A 8 -0.74 -22.92 -8.98
C CYS A 8 0.08 -21.79 -9.38
N LYS A 9 0.13 -21.51 -10.51
CA LYS A 9 0.77 -20.35 -10.94
C LYS A 9 0.02 -19.14 -10.54
N PHE A 10 -1.01 -19.32 -9.87
CA PHE A 10 -1.70 -18.22 -9.27
C PHE A 10 -1.08 -17.96 -7.93
N ALA A 11 0.17 -17.56 -7.92
CA ALA A 11 0.87 -17.40 -6.68
C ALA A 11 0.22 -16.38 -5.77
N SER A 12 -0.42 -15.38 -6.35
CA SER A 12 -1.07 -14.36 -5.55
C SER A 12 -2.41 -14.80 -5.00
N GLN A 13 -2.90 -15.93 -5.45
CA GLN A 13 -4.20 -16.38 -5.01
C GLN A 13 -4.10 -17.25 -3.78
N GLU A 14 -5.14 -17.23 -3.02
CA GLU A 14 -5.22 -18.10 -1.86
C GLU A 14 -5.36 -19.52 -2.32
N LYS A 15 -4.69 -20.40 -1.63
CA LYS A 15 -4.82 -21.81 -1.90
C LYS A 15 -5.92 -22.37 -1.02
N THR A 16 -6.80 -23.11 -1.64
CA THR A 16 -7.94 -23.69 -0.94
C THR A 16 -7.85 -25.21 -1.04
N TYR A 17 -8.06 -25.88 0.07
CA TYR A 17 -8.00 -27.32 0.13
C TYR A 17 -9.38 -27.86 0.47
N ALA A 18 -9.50 -29.21 0.48
CA ALA A 18 -10.78 -29.85 0.71
C ALA A 18 -11.41 -29.44 2.03
N MET A 19 -10.59 -29.06 3.00
CA MET A 19 -11.08 -28.63 4.31
C MET A 19 -11.30 -27.12 4.37
N ASN A 20 -11.27 -26.47 3.23
CA ASN A 20 -11.43 -25.01 3.18
C ASN A 20 -10.34 -24.30 3.98
N ILE A 21 -9.15 -24.77 3.84
CA ILE A 21 -8.01 -24.18 4.52
C ILE A 21 -7.48 -23.03 3.69
N ARG A 22 -7.24 -21.92 4.34
CA ARG A 22 -6.61 -20.77 3.70
C ARG A 22 -5.20 -20.65 4.24
N ILE A 23 -4.22 -20.67 3.34
CA ILE A 23 -2.83 -20.59 3.71
C ILE A 23 -2.35 -19.16 3.55
N PHE A 24 -1.75 -18.63 4.61
CA PHE A 24 -1.18 -17.29 4.57
C PHE A 24 0.24 -17.37 4.06
N SER A 25 0.57 -16.45 3.17
CA SER A 25 1.90 -16.43 2.59
C SER A 25 2.86 -15.71 3.51
N ALA A 26 3.93 -16.40 3.92
CA ALA A 26 4.94 -15.76 4.75
C ALA A 26 5.54 -14.56 4.04
N ARG A 27 5.62 -14.62 2.71
CA ARG A 27 6.17 -13.52 1.94
C ARG A 27 5.36 -12.24 2.13
N GLU A 28 4.04 -12.35 2.16
CA GLU A 28 3.19 -11.20 2.34
C GLU A 28 3.34 -10.59 3.72
N TYR A 29 3.45 -11.45 4.73
CA TYR A 29 3.53 -10.96 6.11
C TYR A 29 4.92 -10.52 6.51
N ASN A 30 5.91 -10.87 5.70
CA ASN A 30 7.29 -10.43 5.93
C ASN A 30 7.69 -9.32 4.99
N ALA A 31 6.73 -8.67 4.36
CA ALA A 31 7.01 -7.58 3.45
C ALA A 31 7.77 -6.48 4.18
N LYS A 32 8.79 -5.95 3.52
CA LYS A 32 9.63 -4.91 4.10
C LYS A 32 9.19 -3.51 3.68
N LEU A 33 8.49 -3.41 2.56
CA LEU A 33 8.09 -2.11 2.05
C LEU A 33 6.74 -1.75 2.64
N LYS A 34 6.69 -0.61 3.31
CA LYS A 34 5.49 -0.21 4.05
C LYS A 34 5.26 1.28 3.96
N CYS A 35 4.00 1.66 4.08
CA CYS A 35 3.64 3.06 4.22
C CYS A 35 2.42 3.15 5.12
N THR A 36 2.20 4.34 5.68
CA THR A 36 1.19 4.54 6.70
C THR A 36 0.46 5.85 6.46
N ILE A 37 -0.86 5.83 6.59
CA ILE A 37 -1.63 7.07 6.54
C ILE A 37 -1.67 7.66 7.94
N HIS A 38 -1.17 8.87 8.05
CA HIS A 38 -1.18 9.60 9.32
C HIS A 38 -2.54 10.25 9.53
N SER A 39 -2.80 10.67 10.75
CA SER A 39 -4.08 11.29 11.07
C SER A 39 -4.34 12.55 10.27
N SER A 40 -3.30 13.15 9.71
CA SER A 40 -3.44 14.33 8.85
C SER A 40 -3.86 13.99 7.44
N GLY A 41 -3.86 12.70 7.06
CA GLY A 41 -4.19 12.29 5.71
C GLY A 41 -2.98 12.12 4.81
N LYS A 42 -1.79 12.34 5.34
CA LYS A 42 -0.58 12.16 4.54
C LYS A 42 -0.15 10.70 4.61
N LEU A 43 0.28 10.18 3.48
CA LEU A 43 0.81 8.81 3.39
C LEU A 43 2.32 8.89 3.50
N GLY A 44 2.86 8.38 4.59
CA GLY A 44 4.31 8.41 4.82
C GLY A 44 4.95 7.08 4.51
N PHE A 45 6.18 7.14 4.03
CA PHE A 45 6.92 5.95 3.61
C PHE A 45 8.07 5.68 4.59
N THR A 46 8.28 4.40 4.89
CA THR A 46 9.46 4.03 5.68
C THR A 46 10.72 4.33 4.86
N ASP A 47 11.86 4.43 5.57
CA ASP A 47 13.12 4.69 4.87
C ASP A 47 13.41 3.64 3.83
N GLU A 48 13.16 2.39 4.15
CA GLU A 48 13.39 1.29 3.22
C GLU A 48 12.55 1.44 1.97
N THR A 49 11.28 1.80 2.17
CA THR A 49 10.37 1.96 1.05
C THR A 49 10.78 3.15 0.19
N ALA A 50 11.12 4.26 0.83
CA ALA A 50 11.53 5.45 0.09
C ALA A 50 12.76 5.17 -0.75
N LYS A 51 13.70 4.40 -0.22
CA LYS A 51 14.90 4.06 -0.98
C LYS A 51 14.59 3.15 -2.15
N GLU A 52 13.76 2.14 -1.91
CA GLU A 52 13.41 1.20 -2.97
C GLU A 52 12.68 1.90 -4.10
N LEU A 53 11.81 2.83 -3.77
CA LEU A 53 11.04 3.58 -4.77
C LEU A 53 11.85 4.74 -5.37
N GLY A 54 13.01 5.03 -4.79
CA GLY A 54 13.82 6.14 -5.27
C GLY A 54 13.12 7.47 -5.16
N LEU A 55 12.41 7.69 -4.04
CA LEU A 55 11.60 8.89 -3.89
C LEU A 55 12.45 10.14 -3.76
N SER A 56 11.99 11.20 -4.41
CA SER A 56 12.55 12.52 -4.29
C SER A 56 11.42 13.50 -4.45
N VAL A 57 11.70 14.78 -4.23
CA VAL A 57 10.65 15.79 -4.38
C VAL A 57 10.23 15.95 -5.84
N GLU A 58 10.95 15.34 -6.77
CA GLU A 58 10.57 15.36 -8.17
C GLU A 58 9.78 14.14 -8.57
N SER A 59 9.61 13.20 -7.65
CA SER A 59 8.88 11.98 -7.93
C SER A 59 7.38 12.24 -7.91
N GLY A 60 6.64 11.35 -8.57
CA GLY A 60 5.20 11.35 -8.51
C GLY A 60 4.68 9.96 -8.24
N ILE A 61 3.54 9.90 -7.58
CA ILE A 61 2.89 8.64 -7.24
C ILE A 61 1.47 8.69 -7.75
N LYS A 62 1.06 7.64 -8.45
CA LYS A 62 -0.32 7.49 -8.86
C LYS A 62 -0.96 6.38 -8.08
N PHE A 63 -2.25 6.49 -7.87
CA PHE A 63 -3.02 5.43 -7.22
C PHE A 63 -4.04 4.91 -8.22
N ALA A 64 -4.30 3.62 -8.15
CA ALA A 64 -5.24 2.98 -9.04
C ALA A 64 -5.94 1.84 -8.33
N MET A 65 -6.94 1.30 -8.95
CA MET A 65 -7.62 0.10 -8.48
C MET A 65 -7.74 -0.88 -9.61
N ASN A 66 -7.60 -2.16 -9.29
CA ASN A 66 -7.82 -3.18 -10.29
C ASN A 66 -9.25 -3.72 -10.16
N ASP A 67 -9.56 -4.75 -10.96
CA ASP A 67 -10.91 -5.31 -10.98
C ASP A 67 -11.29 -5.99 -9.69
N ASN A 68 -10.32 -6.34 -8.86
CA ASN A 68 -10.58 -6.98 -7.57
C ASN A 68 -10.69 -5.97 -6.44
N ASP A 69 -10.71 -4.68 -6.77
CA ASP A 69 -10.76 -3.59 -5.79
C ASP A 69 -9.51 -3.52 -4.92
N ASP A 70 -8.41 -4.06 -5.42
CA ASP A 70 -7.12 -3.86 -4.76
C ASP A 70 -6.61 -2.47 -5.06
N LEU A 71 -6.10 -1.81 -4.04
CA LEU A 71 -5.50 -0.50 -4.22
C LEU A 71 -4.07 -0.68 -4.70
N LEU A 72 -3.70 0.05 -5.73
CA LEU A 72 -2.40 -0.05 -6.35
C LEU A 72 -1.68 1.29 -6.28
N LEU A 73 -0.37 1.22 -6.13
CA LEU A 73 0.49 2.39 -6.13
C LEU A 73 1.39 2.27 -7.36
N ILE A 74 1.43 3.33 -8.15
CA ILE A 74 2.27 3.38 -9.34
C ILE A 74 3.35 4.40 -9.11
N ASN A 75 4.60 3.94 -9.16
CA ASN A 75 5.75 4.81 -8.96
C ASN A 75 6.14 5.43 -10.29
N CYS A 76 5.88 6.71 -10.44
CA CYS A 76 6.17 7.42 -11.68
C CYS A 76 7.61 7.93 -11.74
N ARG A 77 8.30 7.91 -10.61
CA ARG A 77 9.63 8.48 -10.48
C ARG A 77 9.58 9.92 -10.98
N ALA A 78 10.53 10.34 -11.80
CA ALA A 78 10.56 11.73 -12.27
C ALA A 78 9.63 11.99 -13.45
N GLU A 79 8.97 10.94 -13.95
CA GLU A 79 8.08 11.08 -15.11
C GLU A 79 6.64 11.22 -14.69
N ARG A 80 6.39 12.13 -13.78
CA ARG A 80 5.03 12.36 -13.29
C ARG A 80 4.28 13.29 -14.23
N ASP A 81 2.98 13.13 -14.24
CA ASP A 81 2.11 14.01 -15.00
C ASP A 81 1.06 14.56 -14.05
N GLU A 82 0.03 15.19 -14.62
CA GLU A 82 -0.97 15.87 -13.80
C GLU A 82 -1.84 14.90 -12.97
N ASP A 83 -1.82 13.62 -13.29
CA ASP A 83 -2.59 12.66 -12.51
C ASP A 83 -1.81 12.15 -11.30
N ALA A 84 -0.55 12.48 -11.19
CA ALA A 84 0.29 11.99 -10.11
C ALA A 84 0.23 12.92 -8.91
N PHE A 85 0.27 12.32 -7.74
CA PHE A 85 0.41 13.08 -6.50
C PHE A 85 1.88 13.40 -6.30
N ASP A 86 2.15 14.62 -5.84
CA ASP A 86 3.51 15.05 -5.59
C ASP A 86 4.06 14.40 -4.34
N VAL A 87 5.33 14.08 -4.37
CA VAL A 87 6.04 13.59 -3.20
C VAL A 87 6.60 14.79 -2.45
N GLY A 88 6.27 14.87 -1.16
CA GLY A 88 6.81 15.89 -0.30
C GLY A 88 7.90 15.33 0.58
N LYS A 89 8.67 16.21 1.17
CA LYS A 89 9.77 15.81 2.04
C LYS A 89 9.80 16.71 3.26
N SER A 90 9.94 16.08 4.43
CA SER A 90 10.08 16.80 5.68
C SER A 90 11.26 16.18 6.42
N GLY A 91 12.38 16.90 6.45
CA GLY A 91 13.62 16.31 6.91
C GLY A 91 14.03 15.17 5.98
N ALA A 92 14.22 13.99 6.54
CA ALA A 92 14.54 12.79 5.76
C ALA A 92 13.30 11.97 5.41
N TYR A 93 12.13 12.50 5.73
CA TYR A 93 10.89 11.76 5.64
C TYR A 93 10.11 12.13 4.37
N TYR A 94 9.72 11.13 3.60
CA TYR A 94 8.96 11.34 2.38
C TYR A 94 7.50 10.98 2.59
N TYR A 95 6.60 11.76 1.97
CA TYR A 95 5.17 11.53 2.10
C TYR A 95 4.44 11.99 0.84
N VAL A 96 3.20 11.54 0.72
CA VAL A 96 2.29 11.99 -0.32
C VAL A 96 1.03 12.48 0.37
N ASN A 97 0.58 13.68 0.01
CA ASN A 97 -0.65 14.21 0.59
C ASN A 97 -1.81 13.83 -0.30
N ALA A 98 -2.45 12.73 0.00
CA ALA A 98 -3.58 12.22 -0.77
C ALA A 98 -4.84 12.17 0.06
N LYS A 99 -4.99 13.13 1.00
CA LYS A 99 -6.14 13.17 1.89
C LYS A 99 -7.48 13.08 1.15
N PRO A 100 -7.72 13.88 0.09
CA PRO A 100 -9.02 13.80 -0.57
C PRO A 100 -9.31 12.42 -1.14
N LEU A 101 -8.29 11.75 -1.67
CA LEU A 101 -8.48 10.40 -2.19
C LEU A 101 -8.83 9.43 -1.07
N PHE A 102 -8.09 9.49 0.04
CA PHE A 102 -8.35 8.58 1.15
C PHE A 102 -9.73 8.84 1.74
N ASP A 103 -10.15 10.10 1.78
CA ASP A 103 -11.50 10.42 2.25
C ASP A 103 -12.54 9.82 1.32
N SER A 104 -12.31 9.90 0.01
CA SER A 104 -13.26 9.38 -0.95
C SER A 104 -13.33 7.85 -0.91
N LEU A 105 -12.26 7.20 -0.46
CA LEU A 105 -12.24 5.74 -0.32
C LEU A 105 -12.83 5.30 1.01
N GLY A 106 -13.22 6.23 1.85
CA GLY A 106 -13.83 5.89 3.13
C GLY A 106 -12.86 5.36 4.17
N LEU A 107 -11.59 5.70 4.05
CA LEU A 107 -10.60 5.22 4.98
C LEU A 107 -10.62 6.06 6.24
N ASP A 108 -10.84 5.41 7.37
CA ASP A 108 -10.95 6.12 8.65
C ASP A 108 -9.57 6.19 9.32
N TYR A 109 -8.72 7.05 8.77
CA TYR A 109 -7.36 7.18 9.28
C TYR A 109 -7.29 8.09 10.53
N LYS A 110 -8.38 8.75 10.86
CA LYS A 110 -8.39 9.57 12.05
C LYS A 110 -8.52 8.73 13.30
N ASN A 111 -9.34 7.70 13.24
CA ASN A 111 -9.55 6.83 14.39
C ASN A 111 -8.70 5.57 14.33
N ASN A 112 -8.10 5.28 13.20
CA ASN A 112 -7.30 4.09 13.02
C ASN A 112 -5.96 4.42 12.40
N VAL A 113 -4.95 3.65 12.76
CA VAL A 113 -3.69 3.68 12.05
C VAL A 113 -3.85 2.74 10.86
N ILE A 114 -3.75 3.29 9.66
CA ILE A 114 -3.90 2.51 8.44
C ILE A 114 -2.54 2.37 7.80
N MET A 115 -2.10 1.14 7.68
CA MET A 115 -0.81 0.82 7.10
C MET A 115 -1.00 -0.03 5.87
N PHE A 116 -0.08 0.10 4.94
CA PHE A 116 -0.08 -0.74 3.75
C PHE A 116 1.26 -1.44 3.62
N ASP A 117 1.19 -2.71 3.26
CA ASP A 117 2.37 -3.45 2.81
C ASP A 117 2.39 -3.36 1.29
N LEU A 118 3.56 -3.12 0.72
CA LEU A 118 3.71 -3.00 -0.71
C LEU A 118 4.28 -4.28 -1.29
N SER A 119 3.62 -4.82 -2.30
CA SER A 119 4.08 -6.01 -3.01
C SER A 119 4.20 -5.66 -4.48
N LYS A 120 5.37 -5.87 -5.05
CA LYS A 120 5.59 -5.51 -6.43
C LYS A 120 4.77 -6.39 -7.37
N VAL A 121 4.13 -5.77 -8.33
CA VAL A 121 3.33 -6.44 -9.34
C VAL A 121 4.10 -6.40 -10.65
N LYS A 122 4.13 -7.51 -11.34
CA LYS A 122 4.78 -7.53 -12.65
C LYS A 122 3.96 -6.79 -13.67
N HIS A 123 4.60 -5.85 -14.35
CA HIS A 123 3.96 -5.10 -15.41
C HIS A 123 5.04 -4.69 -16.40
N ASP A 124 4.69 -4.66 -17.67
CA ASP A 124 5.69 -4.45 -18.71
C ASP A 124 6.25 -3.03 -18.72
N SER A 125 5.43 -2.04 -18.42
CA SER A 125 5.85 -0.66 -18.57
C SER A 125 5.73 0.18 -17.31
N LEU A 126 4.93 -0.25 -16.35
CA LEU A 126 4.71 0.55 -15.14
C LEU A 126 5.29 -0.15 -13.92
N GLU A 127 5.79 0.66 -13.01
CA GLU A 127 6.29 0.15 -11.72
C GLU A 127 5.14 0.21 -10.74
N ILE A 128 4.49 -0.93 -10.52
CA ILE A 128 3.25 -1.03 -9.76
C ILE A 128 3.45 -1.84 -8.51
N TYR A 129 2.85 -1.40 -7.42
CA TYR A 129 2.84 -2.12 -6.16
C TYR A 129 1.41 -2.28 -5.70
N LYS A 130 1.08 -3.48 -5.22
CA LYS A 130 -0.21 -3.73 -4.60
C LYS A 130 -0.12 -3.33 -3.14
N LEU A 131 -1.12 -2.62 -2.66
CA LEU A 131 -1.16 -2.16 -1.28
C LEU A 131 -2.11 -3.05 -0.49
N THR A 132 -1.56 -3.77 0.48
CA THR A 132 -2.35 -4.63 1.34
C THR A 132 -2.56 -3.90 2.65
N ARG A 133 -3.83 -3.63 2.97
CA ARG A 133 -4.17 -2.79 4.10
C ARG A 133 -4.17 -3.55 5.41
N ARG A 134 -3.61 -2.90 6.43
CA ARG A 134 -3.75 -3.31 7.81
C ARG A 134 -4.18 -2.09 8.59
N SER A 135 -5.01 -2.29 9.59
CA SER A 135 -5.42 -1.16 10.42
C SER A 135 -5.59 -1.61 11.85
N LYS A 136 -5.41 -0.65 12.74
CA LYS A 136 -5.66 -0.87 14.15
C LYS A 136 -6.11 0.44 14.75
N PRO A 137 -6.91 0.40 15.83
CA PRO A 137 -7.39 1.64 16.44
C PRO A 137 -6.24 2.48 16.95
N ARG A 138 -6.38 3.79 16.83
CA ARG A 138 -5.42 4.71 17.41
C ARG A 138 -5.64 4.76 18.90
N ARG A 139 -4.56 4.97 19.62
CA ARG A 139 -4.67 5.16 21.05
C ARG A 139 -5.36 6.47 21.34
N VAL A 140 -6.17 6.46 22.38
CA VAL A 140 -6.82 7.68 22.83
C VAL A 140 -5.99 8.20 24.00
N GLU A 141 -5.10 9.10 23.69
CA GLU A 141 -4.15 9.59 24.68
C GLU A 141 -4.82 10.20 25.88
N ASN A 142 -5.90 10.90 25.64
CA ASN A 142 -6.57 11.57 26.74
C ASN A 142 -7.05 10.61 27.78
N GLU A 143 -7.53 9.47 27.37
CA GLU A 143 -8.03 8.50 28.33
C GLU A 143 -6.92 7.98 29.19
N GLU A 144 -5.76 7.85 28.60
CA GLU A 144 -4.65 7.30 29.35
C GLU A 144 -4.17 8.24 30.43
N LYS A 145 -4.39 9.50 30.23
CA LYS A 145 -3.91 10.49 31.19
C LYS A 145 -4.85 10.70 32.33
N GLN A 146 -5.97 10.08 32.25
CA GLN A 146 -6.94 10.22 33.33
C GLN A 146 -6.80 9.10 34.31
#